data_9088887dfd58860ebd0969da9aaa0037
#
_entry.id   9088887dfd58860ebd0969da9aaa0037
#
_cell.length_a   1.000
_cell.length_b   1.000
_cell.length_c   1.000
_cell.angle_alpha   90.00
_cell.angle_beta   90.00
_cell.angle_gamma   90.00
#
_symmetry.space_group_name_H-M   'P 1'
#
loop_
_entity.id
_entity.type
_entity.pdbx_description
1 polymer ?
#
loop_
_entity_poly.entity_id
_entity_poly.type
_entity_poly.pdbx_seq_one_letter_code
_entity_poly.pdbx_strand_id
1 'polypeptide(L)'
;MNGTDYQRYVCDACGYIYDEAKGDPDSGLAPGTRYADIPEDWQCPLCGLTKSDLRLLPDIAPVASVVRQNKSSNSSKSKGGKDYVVIIGAGTAGWSAAESIRRREPEKPILLVSACKGLVYPKPALSMALTQGKEADDLVDMDATTRAGQLGIEVRTETRIIKIDTGRKRLTTVKGAIEYDKLVLALGAHQRELPVEGNAVDGIMRVNDLASYRKLRQRLRDGARHVTILGAGLIGCEFADDLTNAGYQVAVIDPQEQPLSGLLPGSMGGALRQRLLEKGVDWRLGSTLSKLDADGTGLVAALSDGSLLHTDLVLSAAGLVPNLSLIH
;
A
#
# COMPACT_ATOMS: atom_id res chain seq x y z
N MET A 1 -24.67 -33.35 -8.91
CA MET A 1 -23.54 -32.53 -9.42
C MET A 1 -23.86 -31.08 -9.08
N ASN A 2 -23.52 -30.64 -7.88
CA ASN A 2 -23.71 -29.28 -7.39
C ASN A 2 -22.35 -28.79 -6.90
N GLY A 3 -21.53 -28.28 -7.81
CA GLY A 3 -20.27 -27.64 -7.48
C GLY A 3 -20.18 -26.32 -8.22
N THR A 4 -20.60 -25.23 -7.57
CA THR A 4 -20.22 -23.89 -8.00
C THR A 4 -18.78 -23.67 -7.56
N ASP A 5 -17.85 -24.21 -8.36
CA ASP A 5 -16.41 -24.01 -8.17
C ASP A 5 -16.06 -22.63 -8.73
N TYR A 6 -16.30 -21.58 -7.90
CA TYR A 6 -15.97 -20.20 -8.23
C TYR A 6 -14.46 -20.00 -8.13
N GLN A 7 -13.91 -19.33 -9.11
CA GLN A 7 -12.49 -19.05 -9.20
C GLN A 7 -12.18 -17.59 -8.80
N ARG A 8 -10.91 -17.34 -8.49
CA ARG A 8 -10.41 -16.01 -8.22
C ARG A 8 -9.31 -15.67 -9.19
N TYR A 9 -9.27 -14.41 -9.59
CA TYR A 9 -8.30 -13.88 -10.53
C TYR A 9 -7.62 -12.66 -9.92
N VAL A 10 -6.33 -12.48 -10.18
CA VAL A 10 -5.55 -11.35 -9.70
C VAL A 10 -5.07 -10.52 -10.88
N CYS A 11 -5.24 -9.21 -10.80
CA CYS A 11 -4.64 -8.28 -11.74
C CYS A 11 -3.13 -8.21 -11.51
N ASP A 12 -2.35 -8.56 -12.54
CA ASP A 12 -0.89 -8.61 -12.43
C ASP A 12 -0.27 -7.21 -12.23
N ALA A 13 -0.95 -6.14 -12.61
CA ALA A 13 -0.45 -4.78 -12.46
C ALA A 13 -0.69 -4.19 -11.05
N CYS A 14 -1.90 -4.36 -10.48
CA CYS A 14 -2.27 -3.66 -9.23
C CYS A 14 -2.58 -4.59 -8.06
N GLY A 15 -2.69 -5.90 -8.31
CA GLY A 15 -3.01 -6.88 -7.28
C GLY A 15 -4.50 -6.96 -6.93
N TYR A 16 -5.39 -6.27 -7.65
CA TYR A 16 -6.84 -6.43 -7.49
C TYR A 16 -7.24 -7.89 -7.65
N ILE A 17 -8.08 -8.39 -6.76
CA ILE A 17 -8.57 -9.78 -6.81
C ILE A 17 -10.05 -9.77 -7.21
N TYR A 18 -10.34 -10.29 -8.39
CA TYR A 18 -11.68 -10.61 -8.81
C TYR A 18 -12.08 -12.00 -8.27
N ASP A 19 -13.14 -12.05 -7.49
CA ASP A 19 -13.71 -13.28 -6.91
C ASP A 19 -15.06 -13.54 -7.56
N GLU A 20 -15.16 -14.59 -8.37
CA GLU A 20 -16.39 -14.92 -9.10
C GLU A 20 -17.61 -15.08 -8.17
N ALA A 21 -17.40 -15.56 -6.94
CA ALA A 21 -18.50 -15.71 -5.97
C ALA A 21 -19.07 -14.37 -5.51
N LYS A 22 -18.20 -13.36 -5.41
CA LYS A 22 -18.58 -12.00 -4.93
C LYS A 22 -18.96 -11.08 -6.07
N GLY A 23 -18.43 -11.32 -7.28
CA GLY A 23 -18.52 -10.38 -8.38
C GLY A 23 -17.77 -9.07 -8.09
N ASP A 24 -18.17 -8.03 -8.76
CA ASP A 24 -17.78 -6.63 -8.50
C ASP A 24 -18.97 -5.72 -8.87
N PRO A 25 -19.97 -5.61 -7.98
CA PRO A 25 -21.17 -4.84 -8.24
C PRO A 25 -20.89 -3.37 -8.56
N ASP A 26 -19.82 -2.80 -8.00
CA ASP A 26 -19.43 -1.40 -8.22
C ASP A 26 -18.98 -1.15 -9.67
N SER A 27 -18.43 -2.17 -10.34
CA SER A 27 -18.06 -2.15 -11.77
C SER A 27 -19.08 -2.86 -12.67
N GLY A 28 -20.29 -3.16 -12.15
CA GLY A 28 -21.39 -3.74 -12.92
C GLY A 28 -21.37 -5.28 -13.02
N LEU A 29 -20.51 -5.99 -12.29
CA LEU A 29 -20.44 -7.45 -12.29
C LEU A 29 -21.17 -8.02 -11.08
N ALA A 30 -22.31 -8.65 -11.29
CA ALA A 30 -23.09 -9.26 -10.22
C ALA A 30 -22.34 -10.41 -9.52
N PRO A 31 -22.64 -10.72 -8.24
CA PRO A 31 -22.14 -11.91 -7.58
C PRO A 31 -22.44 -13.19 -8.40
N GLY A 32 -21.44 -14.04 -8.56
CA GLY A 32 -21.53 -15.25 -9.37
C GLY A 32 -21.15 -15.10 -10.85
N THR A 33 -20.80 -13.90 -11.30
CA THR A 33 -20.31 -13.68 -12.68
C THR A 33 -18.99 -14.44 -12.88
N ARG A 34 -18.93 -15.28 -13.90
CA ARG A 34 -17.70 -16.01 -14.25
C ARG A 34 -16.71 -15.10 -14.98
N TYR A 35 -15.42 -15.38 -14.87
CA TYR A 35 -14.39 -14.65 -15.60
C TYR A 35 -14.65 -14.65 -17.13
N ALA A 36 -15.12 -15.78 -17.66
CA ALA A 36 -15.47 -15.89 -19.07
C ALA A 36 -16.60 -14.94 -19.47
N ASP A 37 -17.50 -14.61 -18.55
CA ASP A 37 -18.69 -13.79 -18.77
C ASP A 37 -18.44 -12.30 -18.50
N ILE A 38 -17.25 -11.93 -18.03
CA ILE A 38 -16.86 -10.52 -17.87
C ILE A 38 -16.81 -9.87 -19.25
N PRO A 39 -17.48 -8.71 -19.48
CA PRO A 39 -17.41 -7.99 -20.75
C PRO A 39 -15.96 -7.66 -21.17
N GLU A 40 -15.70 -7.65 -22.48
CA GLU A 40 -14.35 -7.36 -22.99
C GLU A 40 -13.90 -5.91 -22.72
N ASP A 41 -14.85 -5.01 -22.59
CA ASP A 41 -14.65 -3.60 -22.27
C ASP A 41 -14.60 -3.31 -20.77
N TRP A 42 -14.77 -4.34 -19.93
CA TRP A 42 -14.64 -4.17 -18.49
C TRP A 42 -13.19 -3.79 -18.14
N GLN A 43 -13.10 -2.86 -17.20
CA GLN A 43 -11.81 -2.35 -16.71
C GLN A 43 -11.65 -2.65 -15.23
N CYS A 44 -10.44 -3.01 -14.84
CA CYS A 44 -10.09 -3.21 -13.45
C CYS A 44 -10.39 -1.94 -12.64
N PRO A 45 -11.19 -2.02 -11.56
CA PRO A 45 -11.60 -0.84 -10.80
C PRO A 45 -10.46 -0.12 -10.09
N LEU A 46 -9.29 -0.78 -9.95
CA LEU A 46 -8.14 -0.16 -9.32
C LEU A 46 -7.15 0.48 -10.32
N CYS A 47 -6.99 -0.06 -11.51
CA CYS A 47 -5.94 0.41 -12.43
C CYS A 47 -6.40 0.65 -13.87
N GLY A 48 -7.68 0.36 -14.19
CA GLY A 48 -8.25 0.58 -15.52
C GLY A 48 -7.78 -0.39 -16.60
N LEU A 49 -6.97 -1.40 -16.29
CA LEU A 49 -6.57 -2.43 -17.24
C LEU A 49 -7.73 -3.39 -17.52
N THR A 50 -7.65 -4.07 -18.65
CA THR A 50 -8.72 -4.96 -19.13
C THR A 50 -8.73 -6.31 -18.42
N LYS A 51 -9.77 -7.12 -18.63
CA LYS A 51 -9.84 -8.46 -18.05
C LYS A 51 -8.68 -9.37 -18.48
N SER A 52 -8.06 -9.13 -19.66
CA SER A 52 -6.90 -9.91 -20.13
C SER A 52 -5.68 -9.81 -19.20
N ASP A 53 -5.61 -8.79 -18.36
CA ASP A 53 -4.55 -8.57 -17.39
C ASP A 53 -4.83 -9.27 -16.05
N LEU A 54 -5.95 -9.98 -15.95
CA LEU A 54 -6.31 -10.80 -14.82
C LEU A 54 -5.78 -12.23 -15.02
N ARG A 55 -4.96 -12.68 -14.09
CA ARG A 55 -4.43 -14.05 -14.05
C ARG A 55 -5.20 -14.91 -13.06
N LEU A 56 -5.53 -16.14 -13.43
CA LEU A 56 -6.15 -17.11 -12.52
C LEU A 56 -5.30 -17.24 -11.23
N LEU A 57 -5.94 -16.98 -10.11
CA LEU A 57 -5.37 -17.26 -8.80
C LEU A 57 -5.77 -18.70 -8.45
N PRO A 58 -4.86 -19.68 -8.50
CA PRO A 58 -5.21 -21.05 -8.19
C PRO A 58 -5.77 -21.10 -6.78
N ASP A 59 -6.93 -21.75 -6.61
CA ASP A 59 -7.47 -22.03 -5.29
C ASP A 59 -6.41 -22.79 -4.50
N ILE A 60 -5.95 -22.16 -3.44
CA ILE A 60 -5.34 -22.92 -2.36
C ILE A 60 -6.54 -23.62 -1.74
N ALA A 61 -6.73 -24.92 -2.07
CA ALA A 61 -7.67 -25.72 -1.31
C ALA A 61 -7.41 -25.40 0.17
N PRO A 62 -8.45 -25.10 0.97
CA PRO A 62 -8.24 -24.87 2.39
C PRO A 62 -7.44 -26.06 2.86
N VAL A 63 -6.19 -25.83 3.26
CA VAL A 63 -5.37 -26.85 3.87
C VAL A 63 -6.24 -27.32 5.02
N ALA A 64 -6.79 -28.55 4.86
CA ALA A 64 -7.71 -29.12 5.82
C ALA A 64 -7.09 -28.85 7.17
N SER A 65 -7.78 -28.07 7.98
CA SER A 65 -7.31 -27.53 9.22
C SER A 65 -6.74 -28.68 10.05
N VAL A 66 -5.43 -28.89 9.95
CA VAL A 66 -4.68 -29.53 11.01
C VAL A 66 -4.61 -28.48 12.11
N VAL A 67 -5.78 -28.17 12.65
CA VAL A 67 -5.90 -27.64 13.99
C VAL A 67 -5.38 -28.76 14.87
N ARG A 68 -4.07 -28.78 15.05
CA ARG A 68 -3.54 -29.39 16.25
C ARG A 68 -4.15 -28.60 17.38
N GLN A 69 -5.20 -29.19 17.98
CA GLN A 69 -5.70 -28.78 19.29
C GLN A 69 -4.50 -28.88 20.24
N ASN A 70 -3.69 -27.87 20.29
CA ASN A 70 -2.82 -27.64 21.41
C ASN A 70 -3.73 -27.36 22.61
N LYS A 71 -3.97 -28.43 23.39
CA LYS A 71 -4.50 -28.33 24.74
C LYS A 71 -3.83 -27.14 25.42
N SER A 72 -4.66 -26.25 25.94
CA SER A 72 -4.28 -25.17 26.82
C SER A 72 -3.32 -25.66 27.91
N SER A 73 -2.07 -25.27 27.79
CA SER A 73 -1.13 -25.28 28.87
C SER A 73 -0.30 -24.01 28.79
N ASN A 74 -0.54 -23.12 29.73
CA ASN A 74 0.31 -22.06 30.26
C ASN A 74 1.45 -21.53 29.37
N SER A 75 1.36 -20.21 29.08
CA SER A 75 2.47 -19.28 28.89
C SER A 75 3.79 -19.94 28.48
N SER A 76 3.93 -20.41 27.27
CA SER A 76 5.23 -20.75 26.73
C SER A 76 5.56 -19.82 25.57
N LYS A 77 6.60 -19.03 25.76
CA LYS A 77 7.33 -18.26 24.77
C LYS A 77 7.41 -19.08 23.50
N SER A 78 6.66 -18.71 22.46
CA SER A 78 6.75 -19.36 21.16
C SER A 78 8.14 -19.09 20.61
N LYS A 79 8.98 -20.10 20.65
CA LYS A 79 10.33 -20.09 20.09
C LYS A 79 10.16 -20.31 18.59
N GLY A 80 10.60 -19.37 17.75
CA GLY A 80 11.02 -19.73 16.40
C GLY A 80 11.99 -20.91 16.52
N GLY A 81 11.97 -21.85 15.61
CA GLY A 81 12.85 -23.01 15.64
C GLY A 81 13.80 -23.00 14.46
N LYS A 82 14.82 -23.85 14.52
CA LYS A 82 15.85 -24.01 13.46
C LYS A 82 15.29 -24.42 12.09
N ASP A 83 13.99 -24.74 12.00
CA ASP A 83 13.34 -25.20 10.76
C ASP A 83 12.40 -24.16 10.14
N TYR A 84 12.21 -23.00 10.77
CA TYR A 84 11.28 -21.97 10.29
C TYR A 84 11.84 -21.19 9.10
N VAL A 85 10.98 -20.96 8.10
CA VAL A 85 11.15 -19.81 7.21
C VAL A 85 10.53 -18.61 7.91
N VAL A 86 11.36 -17.61 8.21
CA VAL A 86 10.88 -16.35 8.81
C VAL A 86 10.77 -15.29 7.74
N ILE A 87 9.62 -14.61 7.68
CA ILE A 87 9.35 -13.51 6.76
C ILE A 87 9.21 -12.24 7.58
N ILE A 88 10.01 -11.20 7.28
CA ILE A 88 9.92 -9.91 7.95
C ILE A 88 9.14 -8.94 7.05
N GLY A 89 7.96 -8.55 7.52
CA GLY A 89 7.07 -7.61 6.85
C GLY A 89 5.76 -8.26 6.41
N ALA A 90 4.62 -7.65 6.80
CA ALA A 90 3.26 -8.10 6.47
C ALA A 90 2.60 -7.20 5.41
N GLY A 91 3.39 -6.67 4.48
CA GLY A 91 2.90 -6.02 3.27
C GLY A 91 2.62 -7.02 2.16
N THR A 92 2.25 -6.54 0.97
CA THR A 92 1.96 -7.36 -0.21
C THR A 92 3.07 -8.39 -0.48
N ALA A 93 4.34 -7.97 -0.48
CA ALA A 93 5.46 -8.87 -0.73
C ALA A 93 5.60 -9.99 0.33
N GLY A 94 5.39 -9.66 1.62
CA GLY A 94 5.48 -10.65 2.70
C GLY A 94 4.38 -11.70 2.65
N TRP A 95 3.14 -11.27 2.44
CA TRP A 95 2.01 -12.18 2.29
C TRP A 95 2.12 -13.04 1.03
N SER A 96 2.56 -12.46 -0.11
CA SER A 96 2.80 -13.21 -1.36
C SER A 96 3.93 -14.23 -1.21
N ALA A 97 4.98 -13.90 -0.48
CA ALA A 97 6.07 -14.84 -0.17
C ALA A 97 5.56 -15.99 0.70
N ALA A 98 4.80 -15.70 1.77
CA ALA A 98 4.20 -16.73 2.63
C ALA A 98 3.32 -17.68 1.84
N GLU A 99 2.45 -17.16 0.99
CA GLU A 99 1.58 -17.93 0.12
C GLU A 99 2.36 -18.81 -0.87
N SER A 100 3.38 -18.24 -1.51
CA SER A 100 4.22 -18.93 -2.49
C SER A 100 5.01 -20.08 -1.85
N ILE A 101 5.53 -19.87 -0.63
CA ILE A 101 6.24 -20.91 0.13
C ILE A 101 5.25 -22.01 0.52
N ARG A 102 4.09 -21.67 1.09
CA ARG A 102 3.07 -22.64 1.50
C ARG A 102 2.60 -23.52 0.34
N ARG A 103 2.43 -22.91 -0.85
CA ARG A 103 2.03 -23.67 -2.05
C ARG A 103 3.07 -24.70 -2.48
N ARG A 104 4.35 -24.40 -2.33
CA ARG A 104 5.47 -25.28 -2.74
C ARG A 104 5.88 -26.27 -1.66
N GLU A 105 5.77 -25.88 -0.42
CA GLU A 105 6.17 -26.65 0.77
C GLU A 105 5.02 -26.66 1.79
N PRO A 106 4.01 -27.54 1.61
CA PRO A 106 2.77 -27.54 2.40
C PRO A 106 2.98 -27.68 3.92
N GLU A 107 4.03 -28.36 4.35
CA GLU A 107 4.30 -28.65 5.77
C GLU A 107 5.38 -27.75 6.39
N LYS A 108 6.00 -26.88 5.58
CA LYS A 108 7.12 -26.05 6.08
C LYS A 108 6.61 -25.07 7.16
N PRO A 109 7.24 -25.01 8.33
CA PRO A 109 6.93 -24.00 9.33
C PRO A 109 7.27 -22.60 8.81
N ILE A 110 6.30 -21.70 8.82
CA ILE A 110 6.45 -20.32 8.37
C ILE A 110 6.03 -19.40 9.51
N LEU A 111 6.85 -18.39 9.80
CA LEU A 111 6.56 -17.33 10.74
C LEU A 111 6.68 -15.98 10.03
N LEU A 112 5.60 -15.24 9.97
CA LEU A 112 5.59 -13.86 9.48
C LEU A 112 5.67 -12.90 10.67
N VAL A 113 6.63 -11.98 10.64
CA VAL A 113 6.84 -10.98 11.70
C VAL A 113 6.67 -9.58 11.13
N SER A 114 5.88 -8.75 11.79
CA SER A 114 5.61 -7.38 11.34
C SER A 114 5.65 -6.38 12.48
N ALA A 115 6.22 -5.21 12.22
CA ALA A 115 6.19 -4.08 13.15
C ALA A 115 4.80 -3.40 13.25
N CYS A 116 3.92 -3.62 12.28
CA CYS A 116 2.55 -3.12 12.25
C CYS A 116 1.53 -4.22 12.55
N LYS A 117 0.24 -3.87 12.53
CA LYS A 117 -0.88 -4.81 12.75
C LYS A 117 -1.02 -5.87 11.66
N GLY A 118 -0.31 -5.73 10.52
CA GLY A 118 -0.31 -6.71 9.45
C GLY A 118 -1.64 -6.86 8.71
N LEU A 119 -2.46 -5.82 8.69
CA LEU A 119 -3.72 -5.79 7.94
C LEU A 119 -3.46 -6.04 6.46
N VAL A 120 -4.31 -6.81 5.84
CA VAL A 120 -4.27 -7.11 4.40
C VAL A 120 -5.16 -6.10 3.69
N TYR A 121 -4.60 -5.35 2.78
CA TYR A 121 -5.30 -4.38 1.95
C TYR A 121 -4.50 -4.09 0.67
N PRO A 122 -5.16 -3.72 -0.45
CA PRO A 122 -4.48 -3.31 -1.67
C PRO A 122 -3.87 -1.92 -1.48
N LYS A 123 -2.55 -1.83 -1.34
CA LYS A 123 -1.85 -0.57 -1.08
C LYS A 123 -2.12 0.54 -2.12
N PRO A 124 -2.25 0.25 -3.43
CA PRO A 124 -2.63 1.25 -4.42
C PRO A 124 -3.99 1.91 -4.16
N ALA A 125 -4.91 1.22 -3.47
CA ALA A 125 -6.22 1.81 -3.15
C ALA A 125 -6.16 3.05 -2.24
N LEU A 126 -5.02 3.28 -1.55
CA LEU A 126 -4.85 4.46 -0.69
C LEU A 126 -4.90 5.79 -1.47
N SER A 127 -4.53 5.80 -2.73
CA SER A 127 -4.53 6.99 -3.60
C SER A 127 -5.77 7.13 -4.48
N MET A 128 -6.80 6.27 -4.27
CA MET A 128 -8.03 6.26 -5.09
C MET A 128 -9.30 6.12 -4.26
N ALA A 129 -9.19 6.09 -2.94
CA ALA A 129 -10.31 5.75 -2.06
C ALA A 129 -11.29 6.90 -1.81
N LEU A 130 -10.85 8.15 -1.96
CA LEU A 130 -11.70 9.34 -1.74
C LEU A 130 -12.82 9.41 -2.76
N THR A 131 -12.51 9.30 -4.04
CA THR A 131 -13.48 9.31 -5.14
C THR A 131 -14.46 8.15 -5.05
N GLN A 132 -14.02 7.01 -4.52
CA GLN A 132 -14.87 5.84 -4.29
C GLN A 132 -15.73 5.96 -3.02
N GLY A 133 -15.65 7.06 -2.27
CA GLY A 133 -16.36 7.24 -1.01
C GLY A 133 -15.93 6.25 0.10
N LYS A 134 -14.78 5.58 -0.04
CA LYS A 134 -14.28 4.59 0.91
C LYS A 134 -13.50 5.24 2.03
N GLU A 135 -13.77 4.81 3.25
CA GLU A 135 -12.95 5.12 4.41
C GLU A 135 -11.76 4.17 4.52
N ALA A 136 -10.80 4.50 5.38
CA ALA A 136 -9.60 3.68 5.53
C ALA A 136 -9.91 2.24 5.98
N ASP A 137 -10.95 2.04 6.78
CA ASP A 137 -11.34 0.72 7.25
C ASP A 137 -12.03 -0.12 6.18
N ASP A 138 -12.68 0.52 5.20
CA ASP A 138 -13.30 -0.15 4.05
C ASP A 138 -12.28 -0.74 3.08
N LEU A 139 -11.02 -0.31 3.18
CA LEU A 139 -9.91 -0.84 2.38
C LEU A 139 -9.32 -2.14 2.94
N VAL A 140 -9.70 -2.55 4.15
CA VAL A 140 -9.15 -3.72 4.81
C VAL A 140 -9.89 -4.98 4.38
N ASP A 141 -9.23 -5.84 3.63
CA ASP A 141 -9.79 -7.14 3.22
C ASP A 141 -9.89 -8.10 4.41
N MET A 142 -8.86 -8.17 5.25
CA MET A 142 -8.83 -9.01 6.44
C MET A 142 -7.69 -8.65 7.40
N ASP A 143 -7.78 -9.14 8.63
CA ASP A 143 -6.71 -9.04 9.61
C ASP A 143 -5.62 -10.10 9.42
N ALA A 144 -4.46 -9.86 10.06
CA ALA A 144 -3.31 -10.74 9.93
C ALA A 144 -3.55 -12.16 10.47
N THR A 145 -4.36 -12.30 11.53
CA THR A 145 -4.64 -13.59 12.16
C THR A 145 -5.50 -14.46 11.25
N THR A 146 -6.53 -13.86 10.66
CA THR A 146 -7.38 -14.50 9.66
C THR A 146 -6.57 -14.98 8.46
N ARG A 147 -5.71 -14.09 7.90
CA ARG A 147 -4.86 -14.47 6.75
C ARG A 147 -3.86 -15.55 7.11
N ALA A 148 -3.24 -15.46 8.28
CA ALA A 148 -2.30 -16.49 8.76
C ALA A 148 -3.00 -17.84 8.93
N GLY A 149 -4.23 -17.86 9.48
CA GLY A 149 -5.04 -19.06 9.61
C GLY A 149 -5.37 -19.71 8.26
N GLN A 150 -5.72 -18.91 7.24
CA GLN A 150 -5.96 -19.41 5.88
C GLN A 150 -4.71 -20.08 5.27
N LEU A 151 -3.53 -19.57 5.59
CA LEU A 151 -2.27 -20.09 5.07
C LEU A 151 -1.66 -21.20 5.96
N GLY A 152 -2.21 -21.45 7.14
CA GLY A 152 -1.64 -22.37 8.13
C GLY A 152 -0.24 -21.93 8.59
N ILE A 153 -0.02 -20.63 8.82
CA ILE A 153 1.25 -20.06 9.25
C ILE A 153 1.13 -19.35 10.61
N GLU A 154 2.25 -19.12 11.27
CA GLU A 154 2.29 -18.25 12.44
C GLU A 154 2.46 -16.79 12.02
N VAL A 155 1.85 -15.86 12.78
CA VAL A 155 2.05 -14.43 12.62
C VAL A 155 2.38 -13.77 13.95
N ARG A 156 3.33 -12.82 13.93
CA ARG A 156 3.64 -11.94 15.07
C ARG A 156 3.58 -10.49 14.60
N THR A 157 2.49 -9.87 14.88
CA THR A 157 2.28 -8.43 14.63
C THR A 157 2.88 -7.58 15.74
N GLU A 158 3.00 -6.28 15.49
CA GLU A 158 3.50 -5.29 16.46
C GLU A 158 4.82 -5.73 17.12
N THR A 159 5.67 -6.37 16.31
CA THR A 159 6.96 -6.91 16.72
C THR A 159 8.06 -6.36 15.82
N ARG A 160 8.78 -5.39 16.31
CA ARG A 160 9.89 -4.77 15.60
C ARG A 160 11.15 -5.63 15.71
N ILE A 161 11.79 -5.90 14.57
CA ILE A 161 13.12 -6.49 14.51
C ILE A 161 14.15 -5.38 14.75
N ILE A 162 15.09 -5.62 15.65
CA ILE A 162 16.17 -4.68 16.01
C ILE A 162 17.46 -5.04 15.30
N LYS A 163 17.77 -6.36 15.21
CA LYS A 163 19.03 -6.86 14.66
C LYS A 163 18.84 -8.21 13.98
N ILE A 164 19.57 -8.40 12.90
CA ILE A 164 19.71 -9.68 12.19
C ILE A 164 21.14 -10.19 12.40
N ASP A 165 21.28 -11.39 12.96
CA ASP A 165 22.53 -12.12 13.07
C ASP A 165 22.50 -13.28 12.06
N THR A 166 23.10 -13.08 10.91
CA THR A 166 23.10 -14.06 9.82
C THR A 166 23.97 -15.28 10.14
N GLY A 167 25.06 -15.09 10.91
CA GLY A 167 25.96 -16.19 11.30
C GLY A 167 25.28 -17.16 12.26
N ARG A 168 24.48 -16.67 13.19
CA ARG A 168 23.70 -17.47 14.13
C ARG A 168 22.29 -17.78 13.67
N LYS A 169 21.89 -17.29 12.52
CA LYS A 169 20.50 -17.36 11.99
C LYS A 169 19.47 -16.92 13.04
N ARG A 170 19.66 -15.74 13.61
CA ARG A 170 18.88 -15.23 14.74
C ARG A 170 18.48 -13.79 14.55
N LEU A 171 17.20 -13.50 14.82
CA LEU A 171 16.65 -12.16 14.89
C LEU A 171 16.53 -11.72 16.35
N THR A 172 16.88 -10.49 16.64
CA THR A 172 16.60 -9.85 17.93
C THR A 172 15.39 -8.93 17.78
N THR A 173 14.42 -9.06 18.67
CA THR A 173 13.24 -8.21 18.75
C THR A 173 13.11 -7.60 20.15
N VAL A 174 12.22 -6.61 20.30
CA VAL A 174 11.88 -6.07 21.62
C VAL A 174 11.23 -7.10 22.55
N LYS A 175 10.69 -8.19 22.00
CA LYS A 175 9.99 -9.26 22.73
C LYS A 175 10.83 -10.53 22.90
N GLY A 176 12.11 -10.51 22.53
CA GLY A 176 13.01 -11.66 22.61
C GLY A 176 13.63 -12.02 21.26
N ALA A 177 14.19 -13.21 21.17
CA ALA A 177 14.89 -13.67 19.99
C ALA A 177 14.06 -14.69 19.18
N ILE A 178 14.28 -14.70 17.87
CA ILE A 178 13.66 -15.63 16.93
C ILE A 178 14.78 -16.31 16.14
N GLU A 179 14.85 -17.64 16.15
CA GLU A 179 15.76 -18.41 15.30
C GLU A 179 15.07 -18.76 13.98
N TYR A 180 15.83 -18.89 12.91
CA TYR A 180 15.30 -19.22 11.59
C TYR A 180 16.24 -20.16 10.81
N ASP A 181 15.69 -20.90 9.88
CA ASP A 181 16.43 -21.63 8.85
C ASP A 181 16.71 -20.73 7.64
N LYS A 182 15.64 -20.14 7.10
CA LYS A 182 15.68 -19.22 5.97
C LYS A 182 14.99 -17.92 6.35
N LEU A 183 15.47 -16.80 5.81
CA LEU A 183 14.96 -15.47 6.08
C LEU A 183 14.54 -14.80 4.78
N VAL A 184 13.32 -14.27 4.76
CA VAL A 184 12.80 -13.43 3.69
C VAL A 184 12.63 -12.01 4.22
N LEU A 185 13.22 -11.05 3.53
CA LEU A 185 13.13 -9.63 3.85
C LEU A 185 12.10 -8.97 2.94
N ALA A 186 10.95 -8.62 3.49
CA ALA A 186 9.85 -7.92 2.82
C ALA A 186 9.57 -6.59 3.53
N LEU A 187 10.65 -5.82 3.78
CA LEU A 187 10.66 -4.64 4.65
C LEU A 187 9.90 -3.44 4.07
N GLY A 188 9.55 -3.47 2.79
CA GLY A 188 8.91 -2.35 2.10
C GLY A 188 9.84 -1.14 1.95
N ALA A 189 9.22 0.03 1.85
CA ALA A 189 9.90 1.30 1.65
C ALA A 189 9.24 2.39 2.49
N HIS A 190 9.96 3.47 2.73
CA HIS A 190 9.42 4.71 3.30
C HIS A 190 9.56 5.84 2.28
N GLN A 191 8.84 6.92 2.49
CA GLN A 191 8.92 8.08 1.61
C GLN A 191 10.22 8.84 1.85
N ARG A 192 10.78 9.34 0.74
CA ARG A 192 11.99 10.16 0.76
C ARG A 192 11.76 11.43 1.59
N GLU A 193 12.71 11.77 2.42
CA GLU A 193 12.77 13.08 3.08
C GLU A 193 13.27 14.13 2.10
N LEU A 194 12.64 15.29 2.13
CA LEU A 194 13.02 16.43 1.31
C LEU A 194 13.74 17.46 2.18
N PRO A 195 14.78 18.13 1.66
CA PRO A 195 15.48 19.20 2.36
C PRO A 195 14.65 20.48 2.27
N VAL A 196 13.61 20.57 3.08
CA VAL A 196 12.71 21.73 3.17
C VAL A 196 13.01 22.49 4.46
N GLU A 197 13.13 23.79 4.38
CA GLU A 197 13.28 24.67 5.54
C GLU A 197 11.92 25.11 6.10
N GLY A 198 11.91 25.72 7.29
CA GLY A 198 10.72 26.34 7.88
C GLY A 198 10.22 25.66 9.15
N ASN A 199 9.22 26.30 9.78
CA ASN A 199 8.70 25.90 11.08
C ASN A 199 7.52 24.90 11.00
N ALA A 200 7.06 24.57 9.80
CA ALA A 200 5.93 23.66 9.57
C ALA A 200 6.31 22.36 8.84
N VAL A 201 7.59 22.08 8.66
CA VAL A 201 8.10 20.92 7.90
C VAL A 201 7.65 19.58 8.49
N ASP A 202 7.55 19.48 9.81
CA ASP A 202 7.07 18.29 10.50
C ASP A 202 5.58 17.97 10.19
N GLY A 203 4.85 18.97 9.69
CA GLY A 203 3.46 18.83 9.23
C GLY A 203 3.32 18.22 7.83
N ILE A 204 4.41 18.03 7.08
CA ILE A 204 4.37 17.38 5.76
C ILE A 204 3.92 15.93 5.92
N MET A 205 2.76 15.62 5.40
CA MET A 205 2.19 14.28 5.47
C MET A 205 2.84 13.33 4.47
N ARG A 206 2.99 12.09 4.88
CA ARG A 206 3.53 11.00 4.08
C ARG A 206 2.57 9.82 4.16
N VAL A 207 1.84 9.55 3.08
CA VAL A 207 0.86 8.45 3.03
C VAL A 207 1.45 7.27 2.29
N ASN A 208 1.82 6.24 3.04
CA ASN A 208 2.41 5.00 2.52
C ASN A 208 1.84 3.75 3.22
N ASP A 209 0.91 3.94 4.12
CA ASP A 209 0.20 2.89 4.84
C ASP A 209 -1.18 3.38 5.30
N LEU A 210 -1.99 2.43 5.78
CA LEU A 210 -3.35 2.70 6.19
C LEU A 210 -3.44 3.66 7.40
N ALA A 211 -2.47 3.62 8.30
CA ALA A 211 -2.46 4.52 9.47
C ALA A 211 -2.21 5.97 9.05
N SER A 212 -1.27 6.18 8.12
CA SER A 212 -1.00 7.50 7.54
C SER A 212 -2.19 7.99 6.70
N TYR A 213 -2.86 7.10 5.97
CA TYR A 213 -4.08 7.43 5.21
C TYR A 213 -5.22 7.85 6.14
N ARG A 214 -5.43 7.17 7.29
CA ARG A 214 -6.41 7.63 8.29
C ARG A 214 -6.13 9.06 8.78
N LYS A 215 -4.86 9.41 8.99
CA LYS A 215 -4.47 10.78 9.37
C LYS A 215 -4.79 11.78 8.25
N LEU A 216 -4.52 11.44 7.00
CA LEU A 216 -4.89 12.27 5.85
C LEU A 216 -6.41 12.52 5.83
N ARG A 217 -7.21 11.45 5.91
CA ARG A 217 -8.67 11.53 5.94
C ARG A 217 -9.17 12.42 7.10
N GLN A 218 -8.54 12.31 8.26
CA GLN A 218 -8.89 13.16 9.41
C GLN A 218 -8.62 14.64 9.12
N ARG A 219 -7.44 14.98 8.59
CA ARG A 219 -7.10 16.37 8.25
C ARG A 219 -8.07 16.96 7.20
N LEU A 220 -8.48 16.16 6.22
CA LEU A 220 -9.46 16.57 5.22
C LEU A 220 -10.85 16.83 5.84
N ARG A 221 -11.28 15.99 6.80
CA ARG A 221 -12.52 16.22 7.55
C ARG A 221 -12.46 17.43 8.48
N ASP A 222 -11.31 17.69 9.07
CA ASP A 222 -11.08 18.83 9.96
C ASP A 222 -11.05 20.19 9.24
N GLY A 223 -11.26 20.20 7.92
CA GLY A 223 -11.48 21.42 7.16
C GLY A 223 -10.41 21.77 6.13
N ALA A 224 -9.34 20.98 5.98
CA ALA A 224 -8.37 21.21 4.91
C ALA A 224 -9.07 21.14 3.54
N ARG A 225 -8.87 22.17 2.71
CA ARG A 225 -9.47 22.29 1.35
C ARG A 225 -8.42 22.46 0.26
N HIS A 226 -7.29 23.10 0.59
CA HIS A 226 -6.19 23.32 -0.32
C HIS A 226 -5.08 22.32 0.02
N VAL A 227 -4.80 21.42 -0.91
CA VAL A 227 -3.80 20.37 -0.73
C VAL A 227 -2.66 20.56 -1.73
N THR A 228 -1.46 20.70 -1.22
CA THR A 228 -0.24 20.75 -2.04
C THR A 228 0.43 19.38 -2.04
N ILE A 229 0.66 18.83 -3.23
CA ILE A 229 1.34 17.55 -3.42
C ILE A 229 2.77 17.80 -3.89
N LEU A 230 3.74 17.18 -3.23
CA LEU A 230 5.15 17.23 -3.61
C LEU A 230 5.52 15.98 -4.40
N GLY A 231 5.73 16.12 -5.69
CA GLY A 231 6.06 15.07 -6.64
C GLY A 231 4.93 14.73 -7.61
N ALA A 232 5.23 14.78 -8.90
CA ALA A 232 4.33 14.42 -10.00
C ALA A 232 4.63 13.00 -10.57
N GLY A 233 5.07 12.08 -9.70
CA GLY A 233 5.19 10.65 -10.00
C GLY A 233 3.81 9.96 -9.98
N LEU A 234 3.79 8.61 -10.12
CA LEU A 234 2.55 7.82 -10.13
C LEU A 234 1.66 8.15 -8.93
N ILE A 235 2.17 8.02 -7.71
CA ILE A 235 1.41 8.26 -6.48
C ILE A 235 0.91 9.71 -6.40
N GLY A 236 1.74 10.68 -6.81
CA GLY A 236 1.35 12.09 -6.78
C GLY A 236 0.24 12.41 -7.76
N CYS A 237 0.29 11.86 -8.97
CA CYS A 237 -0.76 12.03 -9.98
C CYS A 237 -2.07 11.32 -9.56
N GLU A 238 -1.99 10.13 -8.96
CA GLU A 238 -3.15 9.41 -8.45
C GLU A 238 -3.83 10.20 -7.31
N PHE A 239 -3.09 10.70 -6.33
CA PHE A 239 -3.65 11.57 -5.29
C PHE A 239 -4.19 12.88 -5.85
N ALA A 240 -3.54 13.46 -6.86
CA ALA A 240 -4.04 14.68 -7.48
C ALA A 240 -5.40 14.43 -8.15
N ASP A 241 -5.56 13.33 -8.86
CA ASP A 241 -6.81 12.93 -9.48
C ASP A 241 -7.90 12.64 -8.43
N ASP A 242 -7.59 11.82 -7.44
CA ASP A 242 -8.52 11.40 -6.39
C ASP A 242 -9.04 12.60 -5.55
N LEU A 243 -8.12 13.45 -5.09
CA LEU A 243 -8.46 14.65 -4.32
C LEU A 243 -9.27 15.66 -5.14
N THR A 244 -8.88 15.91 -6.39
CA THR A 244 -9.60 16.86 -7.26
C THR A 244 -11.00 16.36 -7.58
N ASN A 245 -11.16 15.07 -7.89
CA ASN A 245 -12.47 14.46 -8.11
C ASN A 245 -13.35 14.50 -6.84
N ALA A 246 -12.74 14.45 -5.65
CA ALA A 246 -13.43 14.61 -4.37
C ALA A 246 -13.71 16.07 -3.98
N GLY A 247 -13.39 17.05 -4.84
CA GLY A 247 -13.73 18.47 -4.66
C GLY A 247 -12.71 19.29 -3.86
N TYR A 248 -11.49 18.80 -3.68
CA TYR A 248 -10.40 19.56 -3.07
C TYR A 248 -9.66 20.40 -4.13
N GLN A 249 -9.10 21.53 -3.70
CA GLN A 249 -8.20 22.32 -4.53
C GLN A 249 -6.80 21.74 -4.42
N VAL A 250 -6.21 21.37 -5.55
CA VAL A 250 -4.94 20.63 -5.57
C VAL A 250 -3.88 21.38 -6.35
N ALA A 251 -2.73 21.61 -5.72
CA ALA A 251 -1.52 22.05 -6.39
C ALA A 251 -0.48 20.93 -6.38
N VAL A 252 0.23 20.74 -7.48
CA VAL A 252 1.31 19.73 -7.59
C VAL A 252 2.62 20.42 -7.94
N ILE A 253 3.62 20.23 -7.09
CA ILE A 253 4.97 20.78 -7.24
C ILE A 253 5.91 19.64 -7.65
N ASP A 254 6.67 19.81 -8.73
CA ASP A 254 7.68 18.84 -9.16
C ASP A 254 8.87 19.56 -9.86
N PRO A 255 10.12 19.13 -9.61
CA PRO A 255 11.28 19.70 -10.29
C PRO A 255 11.31 19.43 -11.80
N GLN A 256 10.56 18.46 -12.29
CA GLN A 256 10.48 18.15 -13.70
C GLN A 256 9.42 19.01 -14.41
N GLU A 257 9.59 19.22 -15.71
CA GLU A 257 8.70 20.03 -16.54
C GLU A 257 7.37 19.31 -16.87
N GLN A 258 7.29 18.00 -16.61
CA GLN A 258 6.12 17.19 -16.92
C GLN A 258 5.88 16.09 -15.87
N PRO A 259 4.63 15.73 -15.63
CA PRO A 259 4.33 14.59 -14.76
C PRO A 259 4.83 13.30 -15.39
N LEU A 260 5.20 12.34 -14.56
CA LEU A 260 5.69 11.01 -14.93
C LEU A 260 6.91 11.04 -15.87
N SER A 261 7.73 12.10 -15.85
CA SER A 261 8.86 12.31 -16.79
C SER A 261 9.86 11.16 -16.81
N GLY A 262 10.04 10.44 -15.72
CA GLY A 262 10.89 9.25 -15.64
C GLY A 262 10.26 7.95 -16.15
N LEU A 263 8.97 7.96 -16.52
CA LEU A 263 8.20 6.77 -16.88
C LEU A 263 7.56 6.87 -18.25
N LEU A 264 7.17 8.07 -18.69
CA LEU A 264 6.42 8.29 -19.91
C LEU A 264 7.19 9.18 -20.89
N PRO A 265 7.01 8.97 -22.22
CA PRO A 265 7.42 9.94 -23.23
C PRO A 265 6.75 11.31 -22.99
N GLY A 266 7.43 12.39 -23.39
CA GLY A 266 6.93 13.76 -23.16
C GLY A 266 5.53 14.04 -23.68
N SER A 267 5.16 13.48 -24.84
CA SER A 267 3.81 13.61 -25.40
C SER A 267 2.73 13.01 -24.51
N MET A 268 3.00 11.87 -23.85
CA MET A 268 2.07 11.22 -22.95
C MET A 268 2.00 11.95 -21.59
N GLY A 269 3.16 12.39 -21.06
CA GLY A 269 3.20 13.24 -19.86
C GLY A 269 2.44 14.54 -20.07
N GLY A 270 2.57 15.17 -21.23
CA GLY A 270 1.82 16.37 -21.62
C GLY A 270 0.31 16.14 -21.68
N ALA A 271 -0.14 15.01 -22.25
CA ALA A 271 -1.57 14.66 -22.28
C ALA A 271 -2.15 14.45 -20.88
N LEU A 272 -1.41 13.76 -19.99
CA LEU A 272 -1.82 13.60 -18.60
C LEU A 272 -1.89 14.96 -17.87
N ARG A 273 -0.87 15.81 -18.05
CA ARG A 273 -0.85 17.18 -17.50
C ARG A 273 -2.10 17.96 -17.92
N GLN A 274 -2.42 17.94 -19.21
CA GLN A 274 -3.58 18.63 -19.75
C GLN A 274 -4.89 18.10 -19.14
N ARG A 275 -5.03 16.78 -19.04
CA ARG A 275 -6.22 16.15 -18.48
C ARG A 275 -6.46 16.51 -17.02
N LEU A 276 -5.43 16.53 -16.19
CA LEU A 276 -5.53 16.92 -14.78
C LEU A 276 -5.70 18.43 -14.62
N LEU A 277 -5.11 19.25 -15.50
CA LEU A 277 -5.36 20.68 -15.55
C LEU A 277 -6.85 21.00 -15.82
N GLU A 278 -7.48 20.29 -16.75
CA GLU A 278 -8.91 20.41 -17.04
C GLU A 278 -9.80 20.05 -15.85
N LYS A 279 -9.32 19.19 -14.96
CA LYS A 279 -9.97 18.86 -13.69
C LYS A 279 -9.69 19.89 -12.57
N GLY A 280 -8.81 20.87 -12.79
CA GLY A 280 -8.51 21.93 -11.86
C GLY A 280 -7.23 21.76 -11.04
N VAL A 281 -6.34 20.85 -11.44
CA VAL A 281 -5.01 20.72 -10.79
C VAL A 281 -4.13 21.92 -11.17
N ASP A 282 -3.62 22.63 -10.16
CA ASP A 282 -2.63 23.71 -10.32
C ASP A 282 -1.21 23.11 -10.39
N TRP A 283 -0.59 23.17 -11.56
CA TRP A 283 0.75 22.64 -11.79
C TRP A 283 1.85 23.67 -11.51
N ARG A 284 2.76 23.32 -10.61
CA ARG A 284 4.00 24.07 -10.30
C ARG A 284 5.21 23.21 -10.69
N LEU A 285 5.34 22.95 -11.99
CA LEU A 285 6.40 22.14 -12.58
C LEU A 285 7.66 22.97 -12.80
N GLY A 286 8.85 22.33 -12.84
CA GLY A 286 10.13 23.01 -12.89
C GLY A 286 10.52 23.65 -11.55
N SER A 287 9.81 23.36 -10.46
CA SER A 287 10.04 23.99 -9.17
C SER A 287 10.05 22.98 -8.03
N THR A 288 10.61 23.35 -6.88
CA THR A 288 10.65 22.57 -5.66
C THR A 288 10.15 23.39 -4.47
N LEU A 289 9.65 22.72 -3.44
CA LEU A 289 9.37 23.36 -2.16
C LEU A 289 10.71 23.65 -1.46
N SER A 290 11.00 24.91 -1.20
CA SER A 290 12.21 25.34 -0.49
C SER A 290 11.93 25.59 0.99
N LYS A 291 10.78 26.18 1.33
CA LYS A 291 10.43 26.50 2.70
C LYS A 291 8.94 26.29 2.96
N LEU A 292 8.60 25.82 4.17
CA LEU A 292 7.22 25.66 4.63
C LEU A 292 7.06 26.26 6.01
N ASP A 293 6.26 27.32 6.11
CA ASP A 293 5.96 27.98 7.37
C ASP A 293 4.47 27.94 7.69
N ALA A 294 4.16 27.98 8.97
CA ALA A 294 2.79 28.18 9.43
C ALA A 294 2.38 29.64 9.27
N ASP A 295 1.16 29.87 8.80
CA ASP A 295 0.56 31.20 8.66
C ASP A 295 -0.87 31.19 9.20
N GLY A 296 -1.03 31.63 10.43
CA GLY A 296 -2.32 31.55 11.11
C GLY A 296 -2.81 30.11 11.25
N THR A 297 -3.93 29.79 10.59
CA THR A 297 -4.48 28.43 10.57
C THR A 297 -4.03 27.58 9.38
N GLY A 298 -3.30 28.20 8.44
CA GLY A 298 -2.81 27.56 7.22
C GLY A 298 -1.29 27.44 7.16
N LEU A 299 -0.81 27.20 5.95
CA LEU A 299 0.60 27.03 5.62
C LEU A 299 0.95 27.92 4.42
N VAL A 300 2.17 28.46 4.42
CA VAL A 300 2.76 29.12 3.27
C VAL A 300 3.95 28.32 2.78
N ALA A 301 3.86 27.86 1.54
CA ALA A 301 4.90 27.15 0.83
C ALA A 301 5.65 28.13 -0.09
N ALA A 302 6.95 28.34 0.18
CA ALA A 302 7.82 29.09 -0.71
C ALA A 302 8.50 28.13 -1.68
N LEU A 303 8.42 28.44 -2.98
CA LEU A 303 8.97 27.61 -4.03
C LEU A 303 10.35 28.13 -4.49
N SER A 304 11.10 27.27 -5.16
CA SER A 304 12.45 27.61 -5.66
C SER A 304 12.48 28.69 -6.75
N ASP A 305 11.34 28.93 -7.41
CA ASP A 305 11.16 30.01 -8.38
C ASP A 305 10.81 31.37 -7.75
N GLY A 306 10.74 31.42 -6.40
CA GLY A 306 10.38 32.62 -5.64
C GLY A 306 8.88 32.83 -5.44
N SER A 307 8.01 31.98 -6.02
CA SER A 307 6.57 32.07 -5.82
C SER A 307 6.16 31.54 -4.44
N LEU A 308 5.02 32.03 -3.95
CA LEU A 308 4.39 31.58 -2.71
C LEU A 308 3.06 30.89 -3.01
N LEU A 309 2.75 29.85 -2.25
CA LEU A 309 1.51 29.10 -2.34
C LEU A 309 0.91 28.94 -0.95
N HIS A 310 -0.34 29.40 -0.76
CA HIS A 310 -1.10 29.15 0.46
C HIS A 310 -1.77 27.78 0.37
N THR A 311 -1.70 26.99 1.44
CA THR A 311 -2.22 25.64 1.49
C THR A 311 -2.63 25.24 2.91
N ASP A 312 -3.54 24.28 3.05
CA ASP A 312 -3.95 23.79 4.37
C ASP A 312 -3.20 22.50 4.74
N LEU A 313 -2.66 21.82 3.72
CA LEU A 313 -2.02 20.53 3.88
C LEU A 313 -0.97 20.31 2.78
N VAL A 314 0.17 19.75 3.19
CA VAL A 314 1.22 19.32 2.25
C VAL A 314 1.35 17.80 2.32
N LEU A 315 1.21 17.15 1.15
CA LEU A 315 1.34 15.70 0.97
C LEU A 315 2.60 15.39 0.16
N SER A 316 3.56 14.69 0.74
CA SER A 316 4.76 14.26 0.01
C SER A 316 4.50 12.97 -0.77
N ALA A 317 4.77 13.01 -2.06
CA ALA A 317 4.79 11.88 -2.99
C ALA A 317 6.10 11.85 -3.81
N ALA A 318 7.19 12.35 -3.23
CA ALA A 318 8.49 12.57 -3.88
C ALA A 318 9.36 11.30 -4.00
N GLY A 319 8.75 10.14 -4.07
CA GLY A 319 9.40 8.85 -4.25
C GLY A 319 9.63 8.08 -2.94
N LEU A 320 10.06 6.83 -3.10
CA LEU A 320 10.24 5.87 -2.03
C LEU A 320 11.70 5.43 -1.92
N VAL A 321 12.13 5.17 -0.70
CA VAL A 321 13.47 4.64 -0.37
C VAL A 321 13.27 3.29 0.33
N PRO A 322 13.93 2.20 -0.12
CA PRO A 322 13.83 0.90 0.54
C PRO A 322 14.25 0.93 2.01
N ASN A 323 13.56 0.17 2.86
CA ASN A 323 13.88 0.07 4.29
C ASN A 323 15.06 -0.88 4.52
N LEU A 324 16.29 -0.42 4.29
CA LEU A 324 17.51 -1.24 4.36
C LEU A 324 18.26 -1.14 5.69
N SER A 325 17.82 -0.34 6.64
CA SER A 325 18.54 -0.10 7.92
C SER A 325 18.76 -1.35 8.78
N LEU A 326 18.06 -2.47 8.52
CA LEU A 326 18.30 -3.75 9.16
C LEU A 326 19.40 -4.59 8.48
N ILE A 327 19.85 -4.18 7.30
CA ILE A 327 20.79 -4.94 6.46
C ILE A 327 22.17 -4.26 6.43
N HIS A 328 22.22 -2.97 6.77
CA HIS A 328 23.43 -2.13 6.78
C HIS A 328 23.81 -1.73 8.19
#